data_e0b7bd07363a7c2dbc94bc6da93e9d52
#
_entry.id   e0b7bd07363a7c2dbc94bc6da93e9d52
#
_cell.length_a   1.000
_cell.length_b   1.000
_cell.length_c   1.000
_cell.angle_alpha   90.00
_cell.angle_beta   90.00
_cell.angle_gamma   90.00
#
_symmetry.space_group_name_H-M   'P 1'
#
loop_
_entity.id
_entity.type
_entity.pdbx_description
1 polymer ?
#
loop_
_entity_poly.entity_id
_entity_poly.type
_entity_poly.pdbx_seq_one_letter_code
_entity_poly.pdbx_strand_id
1 'polypeptide(L)'
;MIRVTDITVKGAALAAVAAGDFSSLPIHNPAVECASRKRIRAIQLEKLVAQVRWTYERVPWYRARMDDSGVTPSDIKTLEDVRMLPFTDKSVLRDTFPYGLFAVPLDEVVELHSSSGTTGKPIVVGYNESDMAMWADCIMRLVQMAGVVPGDRAQMAFGYGMFTGGFGLHYGLQKLGCMMIPAGSGNTERHIAMIEDYGTTVLVATPSYALHVCEVGEKMGYDWAKSPLRVGLFGGEPCPPGLKAEIEDRMHIVCTDNYGLTEVMGPGVSGECLASRDMQHIAEDHFLWEVVDPETGEPVPDG
;
A
#
# COMPACT_ATOMS: atom_id res chain seq x y z
N MET A 1 -23.78 1.64 -3.05
CA MET A 1 -22.71 2.66 -2.98
C MET A 1 -23.03 3.55 -1.79
N ILE A 2 -22.32 3.35 -0.68
CA ILE A 2 -22.48 4.20 0.53
C ILE A 2 -21.68 5.47 0.26
N ARG A 3 -22.31 6.62 0.29
CA ARG A 3 -21.61 7.90 0.19
C ARG A 3 -20.98 8.23 1.53
N VAL A 4 -19.81 8.87 1.54
CA VAL A 4 -19.17 9.36 2.77
C VAL A 4 -20.14 10.25 3.59
N THR A 5 -21.07 10.92 2.91
CA THR A 5 -22.16 11.71 3.51
C THR A 5 -23.14 10.90 4.36
N ASP A 6 -23.17 9.57 4.20
CA ASP A 6 -24.11 8.70 4.89
C ASP A 6 -23.52 8.13 6.21
N ILE A 7 -22.27 8.51 6.54
CA ILE A 7 -21.52 8.05 7.71
C ILE A 7 -21.45 9.18 8.74
N THR A 8 -21.57 8.86 10.01
CA THR A 8 -21.30 9.82 11.09
C THR A 8 -19.78 10.09 11.16
N VAL A 9 -19.36 11.20 10.56
CA VAL A 9 -17.95 11.51 10.35
C VAL A 9 -17.39 12.33 11.51
N LYS A 10 -16.24 11.93 12.03
CA LYS A 10 -15.54 12.61 13.12
C LYS A 10 -14.33 13.36 12.58
N GLY A 11 -14.22 14.65 12.94
CA GLY A 11 -13.12 15.53 12.52
C GLY A 11 -13.48 16.46 11.34
N ALA A 12 -12.87 17.63 11.31
CA ALA A 12 -13.24 18.68 10.37
C ALA A 12 -13.03 18.32 8.89
N ALA A 13 -11.92 17.67 8.56
CA ALA A 13 -11.64 17.26 7.17
C ALA A 13 -12.62 16.18 6.69
N LEU A 14 -12.94 15.21 7.52
CA LEU A 14 -13.93 14.19 7.20
C LEU A 14 -15.34 14.76 7.12
N ALA A 15 -15.67 15.73 7.96
CA ALA A 15 -16.96 16.44 7.89
C ALA A 15 -17.11 17.23 6.56
N ALA A 16 -16.05 17.88 6.09
CA ALA A 16 -16.04 18.56 4.78
C ALA A 16 -16.26 17.57 3.63
N VAL A 17 -15.55 16.45 3.66
CA VAL A 17 -15.71 15.35 2.67
C VAL A 17 -17.13 14.79 2.69
N ALA A 18 -17.70 14.59 3.88
CA ALA A 18 -19.10 14.15 4.02
C ALA A 18 -20.09 15.16 3.43
N ALA A 19 -19.76 16.45 3.44
CA ALA A 19 -20.52 17.51 2.79
C ALA A 19 -20.23 17.65 1.28
N GLY A 20 -19.35 16.79 0.72
CA GLY A 20 -18.94 16.83 -0.69
C GLY A 20 -17.85 17.87 -1.01
N ASP A 21 -17.20 18.44 -0.02
CA ASP A 21 -16.05 19.34 -0.18
C ASP A 21 -14.73 18.56 -0.04
N PHE A 22 -14.09 18.28 -1.17
CA PHE A 22 -12.81 17.61 -1.26
C PHE A 22 -11.61 18.56 -1.37
N SER A 23 -11.85 19.87 -1.40
CA SER A 23 -10.82 20.90 -1.60
C SER A 23 -9.81 20.97 -0.44
N SER A 24 -10.20 20.48 0.73
CA SER A 24 -9.36 20.44 1.94
C SER A 24 -8.55 19.16 2.10
N LEU A 25 -8.70 18.17 1.20
CA LEU A 25 -7.89 16.95 1.26
C LEU A 25 -6.44 17.29 0.94
N PRO A 26 -5.49 16.93 1.82
CA PRO A 26 -4.10 17.21 1.56
C PRO A 26 -3.58 16.34 0.41
N ILE A 27 -2.87 16.95 -0.52
CA ILE A 27 -2.10 16.26 -1.56
C ILE A 27 -0.64 16.35 -1.15
N HIS A 28 0.01 15.22 -0.97
CA HIS A 28 1.38 15.17 -0.46
C HIS A 28 2.39 15.78 -1.43
N ASN A 29 2.31 15.40 -2.71
CA ASN A 29 3.21 15.87 -3.77
C ASN A 29 2.42 16.38 -4.98
N PRO A 30 1.86 17.61 -4.93
CA PRO A 30 1.04 18.14 -6.01
C PRO A 30 1.76 18.21 -7.37
N ALA A 31 3.09 18.37 -7.36
CA ALA A 31 3.89 18.41 -8.59
C ALA A 31 3.86 17.10 -9.39
N VAL A 32 3.58 16.01 -8.72
CA VAL A 32 3.45 14.67 -9.33
C VAL A 32 1.98 14.24 -9.33
N GLU A 33 1.33 14.23 -8.19
CA GLU A 33 -0.04 13.71 -8.04
C GLU A 33 -1.09 14.49 -8.86
N CYS A 34 -0.84 15.78 -9.12
CA CYS A 34 -1.68 16.61 -9.99
C CYS A 34 -1.05 16.86 -11.37
N ALA A 35 0.01 16.13 -11.74
CA ALA A 35 0.68 16.32 -13.00
C ALA A 35 -0.19 15.90 -14.20
N SER A 36 0.01 16.56 -15.35
CA SER A 36 -0.64 16.12 -16.58
C SER A 36 -0.22 14.69 -16.97
N ARG A 37 -1.09 13.96 -17.66
CA ARG A 37 -0.76 12.62 -18.19
C ARG A 37 0.55 12.62 -18.99
N LYS A 38 0.79 13.64 -19.79
CA LYS A 38 2.05 13.82 -20.52
C LYS A 38 3.27 13.86 -19.58
N ARG A 39 3.16 14.58 -18.46
CA ARG A 39 4.26 14.67 -17.47
C ARG A 39 4.47 13.35 -16.74
N ILE A 40 3.41 12.67 -16.33
CA ILE A 40 3.50 11.36 -15.69
C ILE A 40 4.18 10.35 -16.62
N ARG A 41 3.75 10.26 -17.89
CA ARG A 41 4.39 9.35 -18.88
C ARG A 41 5.88 9.66 -19.08
N ALA A 42 6.28 10.94 -19.04
CA ALA A 42 7.69 11.30 -19.12
C ALA A 42 8.50 10.84 -17.90
N ILE A 43 7.95 10.96 -16.69
CA ILE A 43 8.54 10.45 -15.44
C ILE A 43 8.64 8.92 -15.48
N GLN A 44 7.58 8.26 -15.89
CA GLN A 44 7.55 6.79 -16.02
C GLN A 44 8.64 6.29 -16.98
N LEU A 45 8.77 6.92 -18.16
CA LEU A 45 9.77 6.51 -19.13
C LEU A 45 11.20 6.71 -18.61
N GLU A 46 11.48 7.86 -18.00
CA GLU A 46 12.78 8.13 -17.38
C GLU A 46 13.15 7.05 -16.35
N LYS A 47 12.22 6.74 -15.45
CA LYS A 47 12.40 5.73 -14.40
C LYS A 47 12.49 4.31 -14.98
N LEU A 48 11.67 3.97 -15.97
CA LEU A 48 11.70 2.67 -16.62
C LEU A 48 13.09 2.40 -17.25
N VAL A 49 13.60 3.34 -18.03
CA VAL A 49 14.94 3.22 -18.67
C VAL A 49 16.03 3.07 -17.61
N ALA A 50 15.96 3.85 -16.54
CA ALA A 50 16.92 3.77 -15.44
C ALA A 50 16.84 2.42 -14.72
N GLN A 51 15.63 1.93 -14.42
CA GLN A 51 15.40 0.67 -13.71
C GLN A 51 15.85 -0.53 -14.56
N VAL A 52 15.53 -0.56 -15.85
CA VAL A 52 15.96 -1.63 -16.76
C VAL A 52 17.47 -1.70 -16.84
N ARG A 53 18.14 -0.55 -16.98
CA ARG A 53 19.61 -0.50 -16.97
C ARG A 53 20.18 -0.99 -15.64
N TRP A 54 19.62 -0.53 -14.52
CA TRP A 54 20.05 -0.91 -13.18
C TRP A 54 19.97 -2.42 -12.95
N THR A 55 18.83 -3.03 -13.28
CA THR A 55 18.64 -4.47 -13.12
C THR A 55 19.50 -5.29 -14.04
N TYR A 56 19.66 -4.86 -15.30
CA TYR A 56 20.55 -5.51 -16.26
C TYR A 56 22.00 -5.52 -15.80
N GLU A 57 22.49 -4.39 -15.28
CA GLU A 57 23.89 -4.25 -14.84
C GLU A 57 24.17 -4.98 -13.52
N ARG A 58 23.19 -5.05 -12.62
CA ARG A 58 23.38 -5.47 -11.23
C ARG A 58 22.84 -6.86 -10.90
N VAL A 59 21.86 -7.35 -11.63
CA VAL A 59 21.21 -8.62 -11.33
C VAL A 59 21.49 -9.64 -12.44
N PRO A 60 22.38 -10.62 -12.22
CA PRO A 60 22.79 -11.59 -13.25
C PRO A 60 21.62 -12.36 -13.88
N TRP A 61 20.59 -12.65 -13.10
CA TRP A 61 19.38 -13.33 -13.58
C TRP A 61 18.66 -12.50 -14.66
N TYR A 62 18.43 -11.21 -14.40
CA TYR A 62 17.76 -10.33 -15.38
C TYR A 62 18.61 -10.13 -16.63
N ARG A 63 19.92 -9.96 -16.46
CA ARG A 63 20.84 -9.87 -17.61
C ARG A 63 20.72 -11.09 -18.50
N ALA A 64 20.85 -12.30 -17.94
CA ALA A 64 20.78 -13.53 -18.72
C ALA A 64 19.44 -13.66 -19.45
N ARG A 65 18.31 -13.34 -18.80
CA ARG A 65 16.98 -13.43 -19.42
C ARG A 65 16.77 -12.41 -20.53
N MET A 66 17.29 -11.20 -20.38
CA MET A 66 17.24 -10.18 -21.43
C MET A 66 18.14 -10.56 -22.60
N ASP A 67 19.36 -11.03 -22.34
CA ASP A 67 20.28 -11.51 -23.38
C ASP A 67 19.68 -12.68 -24.18
N ASP A 68 19.06 -13.65 -23.50
CA ASP A 68 18.34 -14.78 -24.11
C ASP A 68 17.18 -14.32 -25.02
N SER A 69 16.54 -13.21 -24.66
CA SER A 69 15.45 -12.59 -25.44
C SER A 69 15.96 -11.64 -26.52
N GLY A 70 17.27 -11.41 -26.59
CA GLY A 70 17.87 -10.46 -27.54
C GLY A 70 17.55 -8.99 -27.24
N VAL A 71 17.22 -8.66 -25.97
CA VAL A 71 16.83 -7.31 -25.54
C VAL A 71 17.93 -6.71 -24.66
N THR A 72 18.26 -5.47 -24.91
CA THR A 72 19.25 -4.70 -24.13
C THR A 72 18.59 -3.44 -23.53
N PRO A 73 19.19 -2.82 -22.51
CA PRO A 73 18.67 -1.56 -21.97
C PRO A 73 18.53 -0.44 -23.01
N SER A 74 19.30 -0.48 -24.09
CA SER A 74 19.25 0.54 -25.15
C SER A 74 18.04 0.40 -26.08
N ASP A 75 17.34 -0.72 -26.02
CA ASP A 75 16.15 -0.99 -26.82
C ASP A 75 14.90 -0.35 -26.21
N ILE A 76 14.92 -0.04 -24.90
CA ILE A 76 13.83 0.62 -24.19
C ILE A 76 13.89 2.14 -24.43
N LYS A 77 13.01 2.64 -25.29
CA LYS A 77 12.92 4.04 -25.72
C LYS A 77 11.55 4.66 -25.50
N THR A 78 10.51 3.84 -25.37
CA THR A 78 9.13 4.24 -25.10
C THR A 78 8.57 3.40 -23.93
N LEU A 79 7.42 3.79 -23.40
CA LEU A 79 6.77 2.98 -22.34
C LEU A 79 6.27 1.65 -22.90
N GLU A 80 5.87 1.62 -24.16
CA GLU A 80 5.39 0.43 -24.84
C GLU A 80 6.46 -0.65 -24.98
N ASP A 81 7.75 -0.27 -24.94
CA ASP A 81 8.87 -1.21 -25.04
C ASP A 81 9.02 -2.09 -23.78
N VAL A 82 8.30 -1.79 -22.69
CA VAL A 82 8.24 -2.66 -21.51
C VAL A 82 7.83 -4.10 -21.86
N ARG A 83 7.06 -4.28 -22.95
CA ARG A 83 6.62 -5.58 -23.47
C ARG A 83 7.76 -6.44 -24.05
N MET A 84 8.88 -5.84 -24.34
CA MET A 84 10.07 -6.58 -24.79
C MET A 84 10.76 -7.28 -23.60
N LEU A 85 10.48 -6.85 -22.37
CA LEU A 85 11.09 -7.40 -21.18
C LEU A 85 10.49 -8.77 -20.83
N PRO A 86 11.32 -9.73 -20.42
CA PRO A 86 10.81 -11.04 -19.99
C PRO A 86 9.99 -10.90 -18.70
N PHE A 87 8.86 -11.61 -18.64
CA PHE A 87 8.06 -11.70 -17.42
C PHE A 87 8.81 -12.36 -16.27
N THR A 88 8.55 -11.88 -15.07
CA THR A 88 9.02 -12.46 -13.82
C THR A 88 7.82 -12.89 -13.00
N ASP A 89 7.78 -14.16 -12.64
CA ASP A 89 6.74 -14.71 -11.78
C ASP A 89 7.29 -15.10 -10.39
N LYS A 90 6.41 -15.59 -9.55
CA LYS A 90 6.73 -15.99 -8.18
C LYS A 90 7.74 -17.16 -8.10
N SER A 91 7.85 -18.00 -9.13
CA SER A 91 8.82 -19.10 -9.16
C SER A 91 10.25 -18.57 -9.19
N VAL A 92 10.49 -17.52 -9.95
CA VAL A 92 11.82 -16.89 -10.06
C VAL A 92 12.35 -16.42 -8.71
N LEU A 93 11.51 -15.76 -7.90
CA LEU A 93 11.91 -15.33 -6.57
C LEU A 93 12.25 -16.49 -5.63
N ARG A 94 11.62 -17.66 -5.84
CA ARG A 94 11.91 -18.88 -5.08
C ARG A 94 13.19 -19.57 -5.54
N ASP A 95 13.40 -19.62 -6.86
CA ASP A 95 14.55 -20.27 -7.46
C ASP A 95 15.86 -19.51 -7.22
N THR A 96 15.75 -18.18 -7.08
CA THR A 96 16.86 -17.28 -6.76
C THR A 96 17.01 -16.99 -5.26
N PHE A 97 16.26 -17.69 -4.41
CA PHE A 97 16.31 -17.54 -2.95
C PHE A 97 17.72 -17.77 -2.40
N PRO A 98 18.21 -17.00 -1.40
CA PRO A 98 17.49 -15.85 -0.81
C PRO A 98 17.80 -14.51 -1.49
N TYR A 99 18.97 -14.30 -2.10
CA TYR A 99 19.49 -12.97 -2.50
C TYR A 99 19.79 -12.85 -3.98
N GLY A 100 19.42 -13.83 -4.79
CA GLY A 100 19.80 -13.89 -6.21
C GLY A 100 19.24 -12.78 -7.10
N LEU A 101 18.22 -12.03 -6.62
CA LEU A 101 17.66 -10.86 -7.31
C LEU A 101 18.05 -9.53 -6.66
N PHE A 102 18.91 -9.52 -5.65
CA PHE A 102 19.34 -8.27 -5.03
C PHE A 102 20.28 -7.51 -5.99
N ALA A 103 20.00 -6.22 -6.16
CA ALA A 103 20.75 -5.33 -7.04
C ALA A 103 21.85 -4.56 -6.29
N VAL A 104 21.93 -4.74 -4.98
CA VAL A 104 22.94 -4.11 -4.10
C VAL A 104 23.60 -5.18 -3.22
N PRO A 105 24.85 -4.95 -2.74
CA PRO A 105 25.49 -5.80 -1.75
C PRO A 105 24.70 -5.87 -0.44
N LEU A 106 24.89 -6.94 0.33
CA LEU A 106 24.12 -7.14 1.57
C LEU A 106 24.42 -6.11 2.68
N ASP A 107 25.57 -5.49 2.65
CA ASP A 107 25.96 -4.42 3.58
C ASP A 107 25.27 -3.08 3.28
N GLU A 108 24.65 -2.93 2.13
CA GLU A 108 23.77 -1.81 1.79
C GLU A 108 22.29 -2.09 2.12
N VAL A 109 21.92 -3.34 2.45
CA VAL A 109 20.55 -3.71 2.81
C VAL A 109 20.30 -3.41 4.28
N VAL A 110 19.38 -2.51 4.57
CA VAL A 110 19.06 -2.05 5.93
C VAL A 110 17.86 -2.80 6.53
N GLU A 111 17.01 -3.38 5.68
CA GLU A 111 15.84 -4.14 6.15
C GLU A 111 15.51 -5.27 5.17
N LEU A 112 15.00 -6.39 5.72
CA LEU A 112 14.67 -7.57 4.96
C LEU A 112 13.30 -8.09 5.39
N HIS A 113 12.44 -8.36 4.39
CA HIS A 113 11.14 -8.97 4.60
C HIS A 113 10.98 -10.28 3.83
N SER A 114 10.01 -11.08 4.25
CA SER A 114 9.65 -12.29 3.52
C SER A 114 8.16 -12.57 3.56
N SER A 115 7.68 -13.25 2.54
CA SER A 115 6.34 -13.83 2.56
C SER A 115 6.27 -15.02 3.52
N SER A 116 5.04 -15.41 3.91
CA SER A 116 4.81 -16.52 4.86
C SER A 116 5.34 -17.89 4.41
N GLY A 117 5.65 -18.07 3.12
CA GLY A 117 6.18 -19.34 2.60
C GLY A 117 5.21 -20.52 2.65
N THR A 118 3.91 -20.31 2.83
CA THR A 118 2.89 -21.39 2.97
C THR A 118 2.84 -22.37 1.82
N THR A 119 3.32 -21.99 0.63
CA THR A 119 3.33 -22.81 -0.59
C THR A 119 4.74 -23.24 -1.03
N GLY A 120 5.73 -23.20 -0.13
CA GLY A 120 7.12 -23.56 -0.43
C GLY A 120 8.14 -22.61 0.20
N LYS A 121 9.31 -22.41 -0.44
CA LYS A 121 10.29 -21.43 0.04
C LYS A 121 9.67 -20.05 0.11
N PRO A 122 9.93 -19.26 1.18
CA PRO A 122 9.46 -17.87 1.25
C PRO A 122 10.10 -17.03 0.15
N ILE A 123 9.42 -15.94 -0.22
CA ILE A 123 10.04 -14.89 -1.03
C ILE A 123 10.75 -13.95 -0.09
N VAL A 124 11.94 -13.52 -0.45
CA VAL A 124 12.74 -12.57 0.31
C VAL A 124 12.93 -11.30 -0.51
N VAL A 125 12.70 -10.16 0.13
CA VAL A 125 12.95 -8.83 -0.43
C VAL A 125 13.82 -8.04 0.54
N GLY A 126 14.80 -7.30 0.00
CA GLY A 126 15.68 -6.44 0.77
C GLY A 126 15.51 -4.99 0.33
N TYR A 127 15.64 -4.11 1.28
CA TYR A 127 15.51 -2.65 1.08
C TYR A 127 16.78 -1.96 1.53
N ASN A 128 17.27 -1.03 0.74
CA ASN A 128 18.28 -0.07 1.16
C ASN A 128 17.62 1.22 1.71
N GLU A 129 18.39 2.17 2.18
CA GLU A 129 17.86 3.41 2.75
C GLU A 129 17.01 4.21 1.74
N SER A 130 17.38 4.22 0.46
CA SER A 130 16.59 4.93 -0.56
C SER A 130 15.27 4.25 -0.86
N ASP A 131 15.23 2.91 -0.83
CA ASP A 131 14.00 2.13 -0.97
C ASP A 131 13.05 2.40 0.21
N MET A 132 13.58 2.42 1.43
CA MET A 132 12.81 2.74 2.64
C MET A 132 12.22 4.15 2.59
N ALA A 133 13.00 5.13 2.14
CA ALA A 133 12.55 6.52 2.00
C ALA A 133 11.42 6.66 0.96
N MET A 134 11.56 6.00 -0.19
CA MET A 134 10.56 5.95 -1.26
C MET A 134 9.28 5.23 -0.79
N TRP A 135 9.44 4.10 -0.13
CA TRP A 135 8.31 3.32 0.39
C TRP A 135 7.49 4.12 1.39
N ALA A 136 8.16 4.75 2.37
CA ALA A 136 7.49 5.63 3.32
C ALA A 136 6.77 6.80 2.63
N ASP A 137 7.29 7.32 1.50
CA ASP A 137 6.67 8.39 0.74
C ASP A 137 5.39 7.93 0.02
N CYS A 138 5.42 6.76 -0.62
CA CYS A 138 4.23 6.17 -1.24
C CYS A 138 3.11 5.92 -0.21
N ILE A 139 3.47 5.38 0.95
CA ILE A 139 2.51 5.17 2.04
C ILE A 139 1.97 6.50 2.58
N MET A 140 2.82 7.51 2.74
CA MET A 140 2.39 8.81 3.25
C MET A 140 1.32 9.43 2.35
N ARG A 141 1.47 9.35 1.01
CA ARG A 141 0.43 9.76 0.04
C ARG A 141 -0.87 9.00 0.27
N LEU A 142 -0.77 7.68 0.36
CA LEU A 142 -1.91 6.79 0.55
C LEU A 142 -2.70 7.13 1.81
N VAL A 143 -2.03 7.26 2.95
CA VAL A 143 -2.73 7.51 4.22
C VAL A 143 -3.31 8.93 4.29
N GLN A 144 -2.69 9.91 3.64
CA GLN A 144 -3.27 11.25 3.50
C GLN A 144 -4.54 11.24 2.64
N MET A 145 -4.56 10.51 1.51
CA MET A 145 -5.76 10.33 0.70
C MET A 145 -6.91 9.69 1.48
N ALA A 146 -6.58 8.83 2.45
CA ALA A 146 -7.54 8.21 3.38
C ALA A 146 -8.02 9.14 4.51
N GLY A 147 -7.56 10.40 4.54
CA GLY A 147 -7.95 11.38 5.55
C GLY A 147 -7.18 11.32 6.86
N VAL A 148 -6.04 10.65 6.89
CA VAL A 148 -5.11 10.69 8.04
C VAL A 148 -4.33 11.99 8.01
N VAL A 149 -4.14 12.59 9.18
CA VAL A 149 -3.46 13.88 9.33
C VAL A 149 -2.34 13.81 10.38
N PRO A 150 -1.36 14.73 10.34
CA PRO A 150 -0.36 14.82 11.41
C PRO A 150 -1.02 14.94 12.79
N GLY A 151 -0.47 14.22 13.77
CA GLY A 151 -0.99 14.18 15.14
C GLY A 151 -2.05 13.10 15.37
N ASP A 152 -2.50 12.37 14.35
CA ASP A 152 -3.30 11.17 14.54
C ASP A 152 -2.56 10.11 15.36
N ARG A 153 -3.31 9.29 16.06
CA ARG A 153 -2.83 8.15 16.83
C ARG A 153 -3.19 6.87 16.09
N ALA A 154 -2.20 6.27 15.45
CA ALA A 154 -2.37 5.12 14.57
C ALA A 154 -2.01 3.82 15.30
N GLN A 155 -3.00 2.97 15.54
CA GLN A 155 -2.84 1.66 16.15
C GLN A 155 -2.64 0.59 15.08
N MET A 156 -1.48 -0.04 15.13
CA MET A 156 -1.12 -1.13 14.22
C MET A 156 -1.61 -2.45 14.78
N ALA A 157 -2.57 -3.06 14.12
CA ALA A 157 -3.09 -4.38 14.46
C ALA A 157 -2.55 -5.48 13.54
N PHE A 158 -1.48 -5.21 12.82
CA PHE A 158 -0.69 -6.20 12.10
C PHE A 158 0.47 -6.73 12.94
N GLY A 159 0.87 -7.98 12.71
CA GLY A 159 2.13 -8.50 13.26
C GLY A 159 3.34 -7.83 12.62
N TYR A 160 4.36 -7.57 13.46
CA TYR A 160 5.63 -6.97 13.05
C TYR A 160 6.72 -8.01 12.73
N GLY A 161 6.37 -9.20 12.31
CA GLY A 161 7.34 -10.21 11.88
C GLY A 161 7.95 -9.89 10.51
N MET A 162 8.22 -10.91 9.73
CA MET A 162 8.80 -10.73 8.38
C MET A 162 7.82 -10.14 7.36
N PHE A 163 6.57 -9.87 7.74
CA PHE A 163 5.51 -9.37 6.87
C PHE A 163 5.67 -7.88 6.57
N THR A 164 5.71 -7.52 5.28
CA THR A 164 5.91 -6.14 4.82
C THR A 164 4.78 -5.19 5.23
N GLY A 165 3.53 -5.68 5.30
CA GLY A 165 2.35 -4.84 5.48
C GLY A 165 2.36 -3.99 6.75
N GLY A 166 2.82 -4.56 7.86
CA GLY A 166 2.92 -3.85 9.14
C GLY A 166 3.94 -2.72 9.10
N PHE A 167 5.13 -3.02 8.61
CA PHE A 167 6.24 -2.07 8.61
C PHE A 167 6.03 -0.93 7.62
N GLY A 168 5.63 -1.21 6.38
CA GLY A 168 5.41 -0.15 5.39
C GLY A 168 4.41 0.90 5.87
N LEU A 169 3.24 0.46 6.37
CA LEU A 169 2.24 1.38 6.92
C LEU A 169 2.78 2.15 8.14
N HIS A 170 3.56 1.49 9.01
CA HIS A 170 4.20 2.14 10.14
C HIS A 170 5.09 3.31 9.69
N TYR A 171 6.00 3.07 8.75
CA TYR A 171 6.96 4.09 8.31
C TYR A 171 6.29 5.28 7.65
N GLY A 172 5.29 5.07 6.81
CA GLY A 172 4.58 6.15 6.17
C GLY A 172 3.74 6.98 7.14
N LEU A 173 3.04 6.33 8.07
CA LEU A 173 2.28 7.00 9.13
C LEU A 173 3.20 7.79 10.07
N GLN A 174 4.35 7.21 10.45
CA GLN A 174 5.34 7.90 11.26
C GLN A 174 5.92 9.12 10.53
N LYS A 175 6.25 8.97 9.23
CA LYS A 175 6.75 10.06 8.39
C LYS A 175 5.73 11.18 8.24
N LEU A 176 4.44 10.86 8.20
CA LEU A 176 3.35 11.85 8.19
C LEU A 176 3.26 12.63 9.51
N GLY A 177 3.80 12.11 10.61
CA GLY A 177 3.74 12.75 11.93
C GLY A 177 2.63 12.18 12.82
N CYS A 178 2.18 10.95 12.57
CA CYS A 178 1.29 10.24 13.46
C CYS A 178 2.02 9.68 14.67
N MET A 179 1.33 9.60 15.81
CA MET A 179 1.80 8.83 16.96
C MET A 179 1.52 7.36 16.72
N MET A 180 2.57 6.56 16.61
CA MET A 180 2.44 5.13 16.35
C MET A 180 2.20 4.33 17.63
N ILE A 181 1.18 3.46 17.62
CA ILE A 181 0.85 2.49 18.66
C ILE A 181 1.09 1.09 18.08
N PRO A 182 2.29 0.51 18.26
CA PRO A 182 2.68 -0.77 17.65
C PRO A 182 2.12 -1.95 18.45
N ALA A 183 0.78 -2.07 18.49
CA ALA A 183 0.08 -3.07 19.29
C ALA A 183 0.36 -4.51 18.83
N GLY A 184 0.62 -4.70 17.54
CA GLY A 184 0.84 -6.04 16.95
C GLY A 184 -0.46 -6.81 16.75
N SER A 185 -0.36 -8.10 16.52
CA SER A 185 -1.50 -8.99 16.32
C SER A 185 -1.95 -9.68 17.63
N GLY A 186 -3.20 -10.10 17.68
CA GLY A 186 -3.78 -10.87 18.80
C GLY A 186 -4.28 -10.02 19.97
N ASN A 187 -4.90 -10.67 20.95
CA ASN A 187 -5.49 -10.04 22.14
C ASN A 187 -6.45 -8.88 21.80
N THR A 188 -7.59 -9.21 21.20
CA THR A 188 -8.55 -8.25 20.68
C THR A 188 -9.15 -7.35 21.77
N GLU A 189 -9.38 -7.87 22.97
CA GLU A 189 -9.87 -7.06 24.11
C GLU A 189 -8.86 -5.97 24.50
N ARG A 190 -7.56 -6.31 24.45
CA ARG A 190 -6.49 -5.33 24.69
C ARG A 190 -6.47 -4.26 23.60
N HIS A 191 -6.72 -4.61 22.33
CA HIS A 191 -6.83 -3.62 21.26
C HIS A 191 -7.92 -2.61 21.53
N ILE A 192 -9.09 -3.06 22.03
CA ILE A 192 -10.23 -2.20 22.37
C ILE A 192 -9.88 -1.29 23.55
N ALA A 193 -9.27 -1.84 24.61
CA ALA A 193 -8.80 -1.03 25.73
C ALA A 193 -7.78 0.05 25.29
N MET A 194 -6.84 -0.29 24.41
CA MET A 194 -5.86 0.67 23.87
C MET A 194 -6.51 1.76 23.02
N ILE A 195 -7.59 1.45 22.29
CA ILE A 195 -8.37 2.46 21.54
C ILE A 195 -8.90 3.53 22.50
N GLU A 196 -9.43 3.13 23.62
CA GLU A 196 -9.96 4.04 24.64
C GLU A 196 -8.84 4.76 25.40
N ASP A 197 -7.91 4.00 25.99
CA ASP A 197 -6.87 4.52 26.88
C ASP A 197 -5.92 5.49 26.17
N TYR A 198 -5.54 5.19 24.93
CA TYR A 198 -4.60 6.02 24.16
C TYR A 198 -5.32 6.98 23.20
N GLY A 199 -6.64 6.89 23.12
CA GLY A 199 -7.44 7.70 22.21
C GLY A 199 -7.09 7.48 20.75
N THR A 200 -6.96 6.22 20.35
CA THR A 200 -6.61 5.83 18.96
C THR A 200 -7.59 6.43 17.96
N THR A 201 -7.08 7.10 16.93
CA THR A 201 -7.90 7.74 15.89
C THR A 201 -7.87 7.00 14.56
N VAL A 202 -6.86 6.16 14.34
CA VAL A 202 -6.67 5.38 13.12
C VAL A 202 -6.40 3.92 13.50
N LEU A 203 -7.22 3.00 12.97
CA LEU A 203 -6.99 1.56 13.10
C LEU A 203 -6.41 1.01 11.80
N VAL A 204 -5.27 0.35 11.89
CA VAL A 204 -4.59 -0.31 10.76
C VAL A 204 -4.69 -1.82 10.94
N ALA A 205 -5.47 -2.49 10.07
CA ALA A 205 -5.80 -3.91 10.21
C ALA A 205 -6.11 -4.58 8.88
N THR A 206 -6.28 -5.91 8.89
CA THR A 206 -7.05 -6.54 7.82
C THR A 206 -8.55 -6.27 8.00
N PRO A 207 -9.35 -6.22 6.93
CA PRO A 207 -10.80 -5.98 7.04
C PRO A 207 -11.50 -6.98 7.96
N SER A 208 -11.18 -8.28 7.83
CA SER A 208 -11.75 -9.34 8.67
C SER A 208 -11.41 -9.16 10.16
N TYR A 209 -10.17 -8.72 10.46
CA TYR A 209 -9.78 -8.48 11.85
C TYR A 209 -10.45 -7.22 12.41
N ALA A 210 -10.64 -6.18 11.61
CA ALA A 210 -11.38 -4.99 12.01
C ALA A 210 -12.83 -5.33 12.38
N LEU A 211 -13.51 -6.16 11.58
CA LEU A 211 -14.85 -6.66 11.91
C LEU A 211 -14.83 -7.46 13.22
N HIS A 212 -13.83 -8.32 13.42
CA HIS A 212 -13.68 -9.07 14.67
C HIS A 212 -13.47 -8.16 15.88
N VAL A 213 -12.67 -7.09 15.76
CA VAL A 213 -12.51 -6.06 16.81
C VAL A 213 -13.87 -5.41 17.13
N CYS A 214 -14.65 -5.09 16.09
CA CYS A 214 -15.99 -4.53 16.23
C CYS A 214 -16.91 -5.45 17.06
N GLU A 215 -16.99 -6.72 16.67
CA GLU A 215 -17.83 -7.72 17.33
C GLU A 215 -17.45 -7.97 18.81
N VAL A 216 -16.13 -8.02 19.07
CA VAL A 216 -15.63 -8.20 20.45
C VAL A 216 -15.96 -6.96 21.28
N GLY A 217 -15.79 -5.75 20.72
CA GLY A 217 -16.14 -4.51 21.39
C GLY A 217 -17.62 -4.44 21.77
N GLU A 218 -18.51 -4.82 20.86
CA GLU A 218 -19.95 -4.90 21.15
C GLU A 218 -20.27 -5.89 22.27
N LYS A 219 -19.64 -7.08 22.27
CA LYS A 219 -19.78 -8.06 23.34
C LYS A 219 -19.28 -7.55 24.71
N MET A 220 -18.25 -6.70 24.70
CA MET A 220 -17.73 -6.01 25.88
C MET A 220 -18.61 -4.82 26.33
N GLY A 221 -19.61 -4.42 25.53
CA GLY A 221 -20.44 -3.25 25.77
C GLY A 221 -19.74 -1.92 25.37
N TYR A 222 -18.73 -1.97 24.52
CA TYR A 222 -18.03 -0.79 24.03
C TYR A 222 -18.90 0.01 23.06
N ASP A 223 -19.05 1.32 23.32
CA ASP A 223 -19.87 2.22 22.50
C ASP A 223 -19.05 2.82 21.36
N TRP A 224 -19.07 2.19 20.18
CA TRP A 224 -18.34 2.64 19.02
C TRP A 224 -18.71 4.06 18.57
N ALA A 225 -19.94 4.52 18.81
CA ALA A 225 -20.34 5.88 18.46
C ALA A 225 -19.59 6.95 19.28
N LYS A 226 -19.09 6.60 20.48
CA LYS A 226 -18.27 7.46 21.33
C LYS A 226 -16.77 7.22 21.18
N SER A 227 -16.37 6.15 20.46
CA SER A 227 -14.97 5.84 20.23
C SER A 227 -14.21 7.03 19.60
N PRO A 228 -12.94 7.26 19.93
CA PRO A 228 -12.11 8.24 19.26
C PRO A 228 -11.72 7.87 17.83
N LEU A 229 -11.92 6.62 17.42
CA LEU A 229 -11.65 6.14 16.07
C LEU A 229 -12.41 6.97 15.03
N ARG A 230 -11.77 7.24 13.90
CA ARG A 230 -12.34 7.96 12.76
C ARG A 230 -11.98 7.37 11.41
N VAL A 231 -10.82 6.67 11.29
CA VAL A 231 -10.33 6.07 10.04
C VAL A 231 -9.91 4.64 10.28
N GLY A 232 -10.34 3.75 9.37
CA GLY A 232 -9.80 2.40 9.20
C GLY A 232 -8.93 2.34 7.94
N LEU A 233 -7.67 1.97 8.07
CA LEU A 233 -6.77 1.69 6.97
C LEU A 233 -6.65 0.18 6.82
N PHE A 234 -7.28 -0.38 5.80
CA PHE A 234 -7.36 -1.82 5.62
C PHE A 234 -6.54 -2.31 4.42
N GLY A 235 -6.10 -3.55 4.47
CA GLY A 235 -5.34 -4.18 3.41
C GLY A 235 -4.87 -5.57 3.80
N GLY A 236 -4.07 -6.19 2.93
CA GLY A 236 -3.56 -7.55 3.12
C GLY A 236 -4.51 -8.66 2.74
N GLU A 237 -5.78 -8.37 2.56
CA GLU A 237 -6.83 -9.23 2.02
C GLU A 237 -7.89 -8.39 1.32
N PRO A 238 -8.73 -8.96 0.44
CA PRO A 238 -9.81 -8.23 -0.21
C PRO A 238 -10.79 -7.61 0.80
N CYS A 239 -11.20 -6.36 0.54
CA CYS A 239 -12.23 -5.65 1.31
C CYS A 239 -13.48 -5.42 0.45
N PRO A 240 -14.38 -6.41 0.35
CA PRO A 240 -15.61 -6.27 -0.44
C PRO A 240 -16.47 -5.08 0.06
N PRO A 241 -17.19 -4.38 -0.84
CA PRO A 241 -17.99 -3.22 -0.47
C PRO A 241 -18.99 -3.47 0.68
N GLY A 242 -19.57 -4.68 0.75
CA GLY A 242 -20.48 -5.06 1.86
C GLY A 242 -19.79 -5.15 3.21
N LEU A 243 -18.59 -5.73 3.27
CA LEU A 243 -17.80 -5.81 4.50
C LEU A 243 -17.33 -4.41 4.94
N LYS A 244 -16.87 -3.59 4.00
CA LYS A 244 -16.49 -2.20 4.27
C LYS A 244 -17.67 -1.42 4.89
N ALA A 245 -18.83 -1.50 4.24
CA ALA A 245 -20.04 -0.82 4.70
C ALA A 245 -20.48 -1.28 6.11
N GLU A 246 -20.38 -2.58 6.38
CA GLU A 246 -20.72 -3.13 7.70
C GLU A 246 -19.80 -2.57 8.80
N ILE A 247 -18.49 -2.55 8.56
CA ILE A 247 -17.52 -2.01 9.53
C ILE A 247 -17.78 -0.52 9.77
N GLU A 248 -17.99 0.25 8.71
CA GLU A 248 -18.25 1.70 8.77
C GLU A 248 -19.50 2.04 9.57
N ASP A 249 -20.60 1.32 9.32
CA ASP A 249 -21.86 1.52 10.00
C ASP A 249 -21.73 1.21 11.49
N ARG A 250 -21.12 0.07 11.83
CA ARG A 250 -21.03 -0.40 13.22
C ARG A 250 -20.00 0.35 14.04
N MET A 251 -18.82 0.67 13.49
CA MET A 251 -17.75 1.36 14.21
C MET A 251 -17.81 2.89 14.06
N HIS A 252 -18.68 3.42 13.24
CA HIS A 252 -18.82 4.86 12.94
C HIS A 252 -17.49 5.50 12.48
N ILE A 253 -16.78 4.83 11.58
CA ILE A 253 -15.52 5.26 11.00
C ILE A 253 -15.61 5.33 9.48
N VAL A 254 -14.63 5.94 8.83
CA VAL A 254 -14.43 5.81 7.37
C VAL A 254 -13.33 4.80 7.11
N CYS A 255 -13.58 3.85 6.21
CA CYS A 255 -12.63 2.81 5.85
C CYS A 255 -12.10 3.03 4.44
N THR A 256 -10.81 2.82 4.24
CA THR A 256 -10.17 2.77 2.91
C THR A 256 -9.39 1.48 2.76
N ASP A 257 -9.41 0.95 1.55
CA ASP A 257 -8.62 -0.21 1.17
C ASP A 257 -7.30 0.23 0.53
N ASN A 258 -6.23 -0.51 0.83
CA ASN A 258 -4.92 -0.30 0.24
C ASN A 258 -4.35 -1.62 -0.27
N TYR A 259 -3.68 -1.54 -1.42
CA TYR A 259 -3.11 -2.67 -2.10
C TYR A 259 -1.59 -2.62 -2.15
N GLY A 260 -1.00 -3.79 -2.07
CA GLY A 260 0.41 -4.04 -2.28
C GLY A 260 0.75 -5.50 -2.07
N LEU A 261 1.94 -5.87 -2.44
CA LEU A 261 2.47 -7.23 -2.27
C LEU A 261 3.97 -7.19 -2.04
N THR A 262 4.48 -8.16 -1.31
CA THR A 262 5.90 -8.29 -0.98
C THR A 262 6.79 -8.23 -2.22
N GLU A 263 6.33 -8.81 -3.33
CA GLU A 263 7.07 -8.96 -4.59
C GLU A 263 7.37 -7.63 -5.30
N VAL A 264 6.65 -6.56 -4.97
CA VAL A 264 6.85 -5.25 -5.65
C VAL A 264 7.20 -4.09 -4.73
N MET A 265 7.13 -4.22 -3.43
CA MET A 265 7.55 -3.24 -2.42
C MET A 265 6.85 -3.46 -1.07
N GLY A 266 5.69 -4.10 -1.03
CA GLY A 266 4.79 -4.14 0.10
C GLY A 266 3.56 -3.25 -0.13
N PRO A 267 2.88 -2.75 0.92
CA PRO A 267 1.78 -1.80 0.79
C PRO A 267 2.25 -0.47 0.17
N GLY A 268 1.34 0.32 -0.38
CA GLY A 268 1.65 1.63 -0.96
C GLY A 268 1.70 1.65 -2.48
N VAL A 269 1.40 0.52 -3.14
CA VAL A 269 1.27 0.47 -4.61
C VAL A 269 0.05 1.26 -5.05
N SER A 270 -1.08 1.02 -4.39
CA SER A 270 -2.31 1.79 -4.61
C SER A 270 -3.20 1.84 -3.36
N GLY A 271 -4.15 2.75 -3.36
CA GLY A 271 -5.14 2.87 -2.29
C GLY A 271 -6.30 3.77 -2.65
N GLU A 272 -7.38 3.62 -1.92
CA GLU A 272 -8.57 4.45 -2.04
C GLU A 272 -8.36 5.83 -1.42
N CYS A 273 -9.03 6.83 -2.00
CA CYS A 273 -9.17 8.15 -1.35
C CYS A 273 -10.60 8.35 -0.83
N LEU A 274 -10.79 9.35 0.00
CA LEU A 274 -12.12 9.70 0.52
C LEU A 274 -13.11 10.15 -0.58
N ALA A 275 -12.60 10.65 -1.70
CA ALA A 275 -13.42 11.11 -2.82
C ALA A 275 -13.81 9.96 -3.78
N SER A 276 -12.98 8.94 -3.90
CA SER A 276 -13.18 7.79 -4.81
C SER A 276 -12.94 6.48 -4.06
N ARG A 277 -13.99 5.98 -3.44
CA ARG A 277 -13.92 4.84 -2.52
C ARG A 277 -14.11 3.47 -3.17
N ASP A 278 -14.44 3.45 -4.43
CA ASP A 278 -14.63 2.23 -5.24
C ASP A 278 -13.49 2.00 -6.24
N MET A 279 -12.52 2.90 -6.27
CA MET A 279 -11.35 2.83 -7.16
C MET A 279 -10.09 3.23 -6.39
N GLN A 280 -9.01 2.55 -6.69
CA GLN A 280 -7.72 2.83 -6.07
C GLN A 280 -6.87 3.75 -6.96
N HIS A 281 -6.24 4.74 -6.34
CA HIS A 281 -5.18 5.54 -6.96
C HIS A 281 -3.88 4.77 -6.93
N ILE A 282 -3.22 4.68 -8.07
CA ILE A 282 -1.91 4.04 -8.22
C ILE A 282 -0.83 5.11 -8.06
N ALA A 283 0.26 4.78 -7.38
CA ALA A 283 1.45 5.63 -7.34
C ALA A 283 2.21 5.54 -8.68
N GLU A 284 1.63 6.12 -9.76
CA GLU A 284 2.03 5.95 -11.15
C GLU A 284 3.45 6.48 -11.47
N ASP A 285 4.00 7.35 -10.66
CA ASP A 285 5.38 7.80 -10.78
C ASP A 285 6.39 6.78 -10.23
N HIS A 286 5.92 5.71 -9.57
CA HIS A 286 6.73 4.60 -9.06
C HIS A 286 6.37 3.26 -9.72
N PHE A 287 5.11 3.07 -10.12
CA PHE A 287 4.62 1.83 -10.71
C PHE A 287 4.05 2.08 -12.10
N LEU A 288 4.59 1.38 -13.08
CA LEU A 288 4.00 1.31 -14.42
C LEU A 288 3.01 0.14 -14.46
N TRP A 289 1.73 0.45 -14.61
CA TRP A 289 0.65 -0.52 -14.68
C TRP A 289 0.27 -0.81 -16.12
N GLU A 290 0.06 -2.10 -16.40
CA GLU A 290 -0.56 -2.58 -17.63
C GLU A 290 -1.65 -3.59 -17.25
N VAL A 291 -2.80 -3.49 -17.91
CA VAL A 291 -3.82 -4.54 -17.88
C VAL A 291 -3.65 -5.34 -19.16
N VAL A 292 -3.33 -6.60 -19.02
CA VAL A 292 -3.05 -7.49 -20.16
C VAL A 292 -4.02 -8.65 -20.20
N ASP A 293 -4.29 -9.13 -21.40
CA ASP A 293 -5.00 -10.38 -21.61
C ASP A 293 -4.14 -11.55 -21.10
N PRO A 294 -4.65 -12.41 -20.23
CA PRO A 294 -3.85 -13.46 -19.59
C PRO A 294 -3.40 -14.58 -20.54
N GLU A 295 -4.03 -14.72 -21.70
CA GLU A 295 -3.68 -15.76 -22.69
C GLU A 295 -2.63 -15.25 -23.67
N THR A 296 -2.74 -13.99 -24.09
CA THR A 296 -1.88 -13.42 -25.13
C THR A 296 -0.76 -12.56 -24.56
N GLY A 297 -0.88 -12.03 -23.35
CA GLY A 297 0.01 -11.03 -22.77
C GLY A 297 -0.12 -9.64 -23.41
N GLU A 298 -1.05 -9.44 -24.32
CA GLU A 298 -1.27 -8.15 -24.98
C GLU A 298 -2.11 -7.22 -24.12
N PRO A 299 -1.81 -5.92 -24.11
CA PRO A 299 -2.61 -4.96 -23.37
C PRO A 299 -4.05 -4.91 -23.87
N VAL A 300 -4.98 -4.85 -22.93
CA VAL A 300 -6.38 -4.56 -23.21
C VAL A 300 -6.61 -3.04 -23.25
N PRO A 301 -7.55 -2.55 -24.09
CA PRO A 301 -7.92 -1.14 -24.08
C PRO A 301 -8.40 -0.68 -22.71
N ASP A 302 -8.12 0.58 -22.37
CA ASP A 302 -8.70 1.23 -21.20
C ASP A 302 -10.23 1.16 -21.27
N GLY A 303 -10.85 0.66 -20.19
CA GLY A 303 -12.28 0.37 -20.12
C GLY A 303 -13.18 1.60 -20.01
#